data_cd0f038b52d275634430e9eee690e1ff
#
_entry.id   cd0f038b52d275634430e9eee690e1ff
#
_cell.length_a   1.000
_cell.length_b   1.000
_cell.length_c   1.000
_cell.angle_alpha   90.00
_cell.angle_beta   90.00
_cell.angle_gamma   90.00
#
_symmetry.space_group_name_H-M   'P 1'
#
loop_
_entity.id
_entity.type
_entity.pdbx_description
1 polymer ?
#
loop_
_entity_poly.entity_id
_entity_poly.type
_entity_poly.pdbx_seq_one_letter_code
_entity_poly.pdbx_strand_id
1 'polypeptide(L)'
;GHSFFSQFTWLAPWLLASMLLLTFCNISPRDLRFHPLHLILMSLQIVMSLGLYALTLPWHPAIAQGVCMAALTPTATAAAIITGMLGGSVAFLAAYAFLSNLAIVVLAPLVLPLIATGQIDTPFLETMSNVFMRVGPTMLFPLLAAWLIQYAAPKVNAVLLRWGILAYYLWAGMLIILMAGTFEQLLKPGEKDYRLEIFLALTGIAVCTANFILGKSIGSRFHRRIAGGQALAQKNIILPMWLTFQYLDPIASVSLAAYSIFQNIVNAAQIWLKGRRDDRIIQRLHDFHEKKHARVQAAQQLVPQEEHAELLSELPTRVKDRLKK
;
A
#
# COMPACT_ATOMS: atom_id res chain seq x y z
N GLY A 1 -8.99 -3.34 -27.76
CA GLY A 1 -7.88 -3.62 -26.81
C GLY A 1 -8.30 -4.44 -25.61
N HIS A 2 -9.43 -4.12 -24.95
CA HIS A 2 -9.86 -4.80 -23.71
C HIS A 2 -10.15 -6.30 -23.94
N SER A 3 -10.86 -6.67 -25.02
CA SER A 3 -11.17 -8.07 -25.34
C SER A 3 -9.93 -8.94 -25.61
N PHE A 4 -8.85 -8.35 -26.07
CA PHE A 4 -7.58 -9.06 -26.24
C PHE A 4 -6.93 -9.38 -24.90
N PHE A 5 -6.86 -8.42 -23.98
CA PHE A 5 -6.22 -8.61 -22.69
C PHE A 5 -7.04 -9.46 -21.72
N SER A 6 -8.38 -9.40 -21.79
CA SER A 6 -9.24 -10.21 -20.91
C SER A 6 -9.07 -11.72 -21.13
N GLN A 7 -8.64 -12.15 -22.32
CA GLN A 7 -8.34 -13.56 -22.61
C GLN A 7 -7.18 -14.11 -21.78
N PHE A 8 -6.33 -13.26 -21.21
CA PHE A 8 -5.17 -13.65 -20.42
C PHE A 8 -5.43 -13.72 -18.90
N THR A 9 -6.69 -13.64 -18.45
CA THR A 9 -7.04 -13.71 -17.03
C THR A 9 -6.59 -15.02 -16.37
N TRP A 10 -6.45 -16.11 -17.11
CA TRP A 10 -5.90 -17.37 -16.62
C TRP A 10 -4.41 -17.29 -16.19
N LEU A 11 -3.66 -16.31 -16.70
CA LEU A 11 -2.28 -16.04 -16.27
C LEU A 11 -2.21 -15.37 -14.90
N ALA A 12 -3.31 -14.78 -14.43
CA ALA A 12 -3.34 -13.98 -13.21
C ALA A 12 -2.72 -14.69 -11.99
N PRO A 13 -3.03 -15.95 -11.63
CA PRO A 13 -2.43 -16.61 -10.48
C PRO A 13 -0.91 -16.82 -10.64
N TRP A 14 -0.42 -17.08 -11.83
CA TRP A 14 1.01 -17.28 -12.10
C TRP A 14 1.80 -15.96 -12.03
N LEU A 15 1.25 -14.90 -12.58
CA LEU A 15 1.84 -13.55 -12.50
C LEU A 15 1.83 -13.05 -11.05
N LEU A 16 0.74 -13.30 -10.31
CA LEU A 16 0.64 -12.97 -8.90
C LEU A 16 1.68 -13.73 -8.07
N ALA A 17 1.80 -15.05 -8.26
CA ALA A 17 2.77 -15.87 -7.55
C ALA A 17 4.21 -15.42 -7.86
N SER A 18 4.54 -15.13 -9.12
CA SER A 18 5.86 -14.64 -9.53
C SER A 18 6.18 -13.27 -8.91
N MET A 19 5.20 -12.35 -8.92
CA MET A 19 5.34 -11.04 -8.28
C MET A 19 5.55 -11.17 -6.77
N LEU A 20 4.79 -12.05 -6.11
CA LEU A 20 4.92 -12.30 -4.68
C LEU A 20 6.25 -12.93 -4.32
N LEU A 21 6.76 -13.87 -5.14
CA LEU A 21 8.08 -14.47 -4.96
C LEU A 21 9.17 -13.39 -4.93
N LEU A 22 9.22 -12.55 -5.95
CA LEU A 22 10.18 -11.45 -6.02
C LEU A 22 10.04 -10.47 -4.84
N THR A 23 8.81 -10.24 -4.41
CA THR A 23 8.52 -9.37 -3.26
C THR A 23 9.00 -10.00 -1.95
N PHE A 24 8.68 -11.26 -1.70
CA PHE A 24 9.06 -11.96 -0.47
C PHE A 24 10.56 -12.23 -0.38
N CYS A 25 11.29 -12.30 -1.50
CA CYS A 25 12.75 -12.32 -1.51
C CYS A 25 13.39 -11.09 -0.83
N ASN A 26 12.65 -9.97 -0.76
CA ASN A 26 13.08 -8.75 -0.07
C ASN A 26 12.72 -8.71 1.43
N ILE A 27 11.94 -9.68 1.94
CA ILE A 27 11.44 -9.68 3.32
C ILE A 27 12.06 -10.84 4.07
N SER A 28 12.99 -10.53 4.99
CA SER A 28 13.53 -11.55 5.89
C SER A 28 12.62 -11.75 7.10
N PRO A 29 12.37 -13.00 7.54
CA PRO A 29 11.63 -13.26 8.78
C PRO A 29 12.24 -12.56 10.01
N ARG A 30 13.56 -12.33 10.00
CA ARG A 30 14.30 -11.68 11.10
C ARG A 30 14.01 -10.18 11.21
N ASP A 31 13.56 -9.55 10.11
CA ASP A 31 13.28 -8.11 10.06
C ASP A 31 11.82 -7.79 10.44
N LEU A 32 11.00 -8.83 10.60
CA LEU A 32 9.58 -8.69 10.94
C LEU A 32 9.42 -8.36 12.43
N ARG A 33 9.19 -7.09 12.72
CA ARG A 33 8.89 -6.62 14.09
C ARG A 33 7.40 -6.37 14.22
N PHE A 34 6.74 -7.22 15.00
CA PHE A 34 5.30 -7.08 15.25
C PHE A 34 5.03 -5.98 16.29
N HIS A 35 3.97 -5.24 16.07
CA HIS A 35 3.52 -4.14 16.91
C HIS A 35 2.03 -4.29 17.19
N PRO A 36 1.51 -3.97 18.40
CA PRO A 36 0.07 -4.08 18.70
C PRO A 36 -0.85 -3.38 17.69
N LEU A 37 -0.39 -2.26 17.12
CA LEU A 37 -1.13 -1.56 16.08
C LEU A 37 -1.40 -2.43 14.83
N HIS A 38 -0.55 -3.41 14.51
CA HIS A 38 -0.80 -4.34 13.40
C HIS A 38 -2.08 -5.15 13.64
N LEU A 39 -2.27 -5.67 14.85
CA LEU A 39 -3.47 -6.42 15.20
C LEU A 39 -4.72 -5.53 15.19
N ILE A 40 -4.61 -4.31 15.72
CA ILE A 40 -5.72 -3.35 15.73
C ILE A 40 -6.17 -3.01 14.30
N LEU A 41 -5.22 -2.70 13.40
CA LEU A 41 -5.54 -2.38 12.01
C LEU A 41 -6.11 -3.59 11.26
N MET A 42 -5.59 -4.79 11.53
CA MET A 42 -6.11 -6.03 10.92
C MET A 42 -7.52 -6.36 11.42
N SER A 43 -7.77 -6.26 12.71
CA SER A 43 -9.11 -6.45 13.28
C SER A 43 -10.09 -5.43 12.69
N LEU A 44 -9.69 -4.17 12.59
CA LEU A 44 -10.51 -3.13 11.97
C LEU A 44 -10.80 -3.44 10.49
N GLN A 45 -9.81 -3.93 9.75
CA GLN A 45 -9.97 -4.32 8.35
C GLN A 45 -11.04 -5.41 8.19
N ILE A 46 -11.02 -6.44 9.06
CA ILE A 46 -11.99 -7.54 9.05
C ILE A 46 -13.38 -7.02 9.43
N VAL A 47 -13.49 -6.27 10.53
CA VAL A 47 -14.75 -5.71 11.01
C VAL A 47 -15.37 -4.77 9.97
N MET A 48 -14.57 -3.90 9.36
CA MET A 48 -15.03 -3.03 8.27
C MET A 48 -15.54 -3.83 7.08
N SER A 49 -14.78 -4.85 6.66
CA SER A 49 -15.15 -5.68 5.50
C SER A 49 -16.51 -6.32 5.69
N LEU A 50 -16.71 -7.04 6.79
CA LEU A 50 -17.96 -7.73 7.09
C LEU A 50 -19.08 -6.77 7.45
N GLY A 51 -18.77 -5.69 8.17
CA GLY A 51 -19.75 -4.65 8.53
C GLY A 51 -20.28 -3.91 7.31
N LEU A 52 -19.40 -3.53 6.38
CA LEU A 52 -19.80 -2.88 5.13
C LEU A 52 -20.59 -3.85 4.23
N TYR A 53 -20.21 -5.14 4.20
CA TYR A 53 -20.99 -6.15 3.51
C TYR A 53 -22.42 -6.21 4.03
N ALA A 54 -22.59 -6.38 5.35
CA ALA A 54 -23.92 -6.46 5.98
C ALA A 54 -24.74 -5.18 5.78
N LEU A 55 -24.09 -4.01 5.82
CA LEU A 55 -24.73 -2.71 5.65
C LEU A 55 -25.24 -2.50 4.21
N THR A 56 -24.51 -2.98 3.22
CA THR A 56 -24.82 -2.70 1.80
C THR A 56 -25.54 -3.86 1.10
N LEU A 57 -25.58 -5.04 1.72
CA LEU A 57 -26.30 -6.21 1.18
C LEU A 57 -27.79 -5.94 0.87
N PRO A 58 -28.54 -5.19 1.70
CA PRO A 58 -29.94 -4.87 1.38
C PRO A 58 -30.12 -4.00 0.15
N TRP A 59 -29.08 -3.30 -0.32
CA TRP A 59 -29.16 -2.45 -1.50
C TRP A 59 -28.94 -3.26 -2.77
N HIS A 60 -27.82 -3.96 -2.86
CA HIS A 60 -27.50 -4.83 -3.98
C HIS A 60 -26.34 -5.79 -3.63
N PRO A 61 -26.44 -7.10 -3.95
CA PRO A 61 -25.41 -8.07 -3.63
C PRO A 61 -24.03 -7.71 -4.23
N ALA A 62 -23.96 -7.24 -5.48
CA ALA A 62 -22.70 -6.86 -6.11
C ALA A 62 -22.03 -5.67 -5.40
N ILE A 63 -22.80 -4.70 -4.89
CA ILE A 63 -22.26 -3.60 -4.09
C ILE A 63 -21.65 -4.14 -2.81
N ALA A 64 -22.38 -5.02 -2.10
CA ALA A 64 -21.92 -5.62 -0.87
C ALA A 64 -20.61 -6.43 -1.08
N GLN A 65 -20.56 -7.22 -2.14
CA GLN A 65 -19.37 -7.96 -2.53
C GLN A 65 -18.20 -7.03 -2.84
N GLY A 66 -18.40 -5.98 -3.64
CA GLY A 66 -17.38 -5.02 -4.02
C GLY A 66 -16.78 -4.28 -2.82
N VAL A 67 -17.61 -3.75 -1.91
CA VAL A 67 -17.11 -3.04 -0.71
C VAL A 67 -16.44 -3.99 0.30
N CYS A 68 -16.97 -5.21 0.45
CA CYS A 68 -16.35 -6.24 1.28
C CYS A 68 -14.95 -6.57 0.79
N MET A 69 -14.81 -6.88 -0.48
CA MET A 69 -13.53 -7.24 -1.08
C MET A 69 -12.55 -6.06 -1.07
N ALA A 70 -13.01 -4.83 -1.31
CA ALA A 70 -12.18 -3.63 -1.23
C ALA A 70 -11.62 -3.40 0.19
N ALA A 71 -12.42 -3.64 1.22
CA ALA A 71 -11.99 -3.51 2.60
C ALA A 71 -11.11 -4.68 3.05
N LEU A 72 -11.46 -5.93 2.70
CA LEU A 72 -10.76 -7.15 3.11
C LEU A 72 -9.36 -7.30 2.49
N THR A 73 -9.13 -6.70 1.35
CA THR A 73 -7.91 -6.81 0.55
C THR A 73 -6.64 -6.60 1.38
N PRO A 74 -5.60 -7.44 1.21
CA PRO A 74 -4.33 -7.27 1.91
C PRO A 74 -3.60 -6.01 1.44
N THR A 75 -2.66 -5.54 2.27
CA THR A 75 -1.86 -4.36 1.95
C THR A 75 -0.86 -4.67 0.83
N ALA A 76 -0.73 -3.74 -0.12
CA ALA A 76 0.25 -3.82 -1.19
C ALA A 76 1.67 -3.70 -0.63
N THR A 77 2.61 -4.45 -1.18
CA THR A 77 4.03 -4.36 -0.82
C THR A 77 4.65 -3.01 -1.18
N ALA A 78 4.19 -2.40 -2.26
CA ALA A 78 4.56 -1.04 -2.65
C ALA A 78 4.23 0.03 -1.59
N ALA A 79 3.30 -0.26 -0.67
CA ALA A 79 2.93 0.62 0.43
C ALA A 79 4.13 0.96 1.33
N ALA A 80 5.09 0.03 1.49
CA ALA A 80 6.31 0.26 2.27
C ALA A 80 7.18 1.37 1.65
N ILE A 81 7.32 1.35 0.32
CA ILE A 81 8.09 2.36 -0.44
C ILE A 81 7.40 3.72 -0.31
N ILE A 82 6.08 3.78 -0.57
CA ILE A 82 5.29 5.01 -0.46
C ILE A 82 5.37 5.58 0.96
N THR A 83 5.28 4.72 1.99
CA THR A 83 5.43 5.13 3.38
C THR A 83 6.79 5.76 3.65
N GLY A 84 7.87 5.19 3.11
CA GLY A 84 9.22 5.77 3.18
C GLY A 84 9.29 7.15 2.52
N MET A 85 8.75 7.29 1.30
CA MET A 85 8.68 8.57 0.59
C MET A 85 7.91 9.65 1.38
N LEU A 86 6.90 9.24 2.14
CA LEU A 86 6.12 10.12 3.01
C LEU A 86 6.79 10.39 4.36
N GLY A 87 7.90 9.72 4.69
CA GLY A 87 8.63 9.85 5.95
C GLY A 87 8.06 9.00 7.09
N GLY A 88 7.33 7.93 6.78
CA GLY A 88 6.84 6.94 7.73
C GLY A 88 7.79 5.75 7.90
N SER A 89 7.44 4.83 8.81
CA SER A 89 8.27 3.63 9.10
C SER A 89 8.06 2.54 8.05
N VAL A 90 9.06 2.34 7.19
CA VAL A 90 9.09 1.29 6.17
C VAL A 90 9.02 -0.10 6.80
N ALA A 91 9.80 -0.35 7.87
CA ALA A 91 9.84 -1.64 8.55
C ALA A 91 8.49 -2.02 9.18
N PHE A 92 7.78 -1.05 9.79
CA PHE A 92 6.43 -1.27 10.31
C PHE A 92 5.48 -1.71 9.20
N LEU A 93 5.54 -1.01 8.07
CA LEU A 93 4.61 -1.28 6.97
C LEU A 93 4.92 -2.58 6.24
N ALA A 94 6.20 -2.91 6.07
CA ALA A 94 6.62 -4.21 5.51
C ALA A 94 6.10 -5.37 6.37
N ALA A 95 6.23 -5.28 7.70
CA ALA A 95 5.69 -6.28 8.62
C ALA A 95 4.16 -6.37 8.54
N TYR A 96 3.45 -5.22 8.45
CA TYR A 96 2.00 -5.24 8.30
C TYR A 96 1.57 -5.83 6.95
N ALA A 97 2.21 -5.43 5.85
CA ALA A 97 1.93 -5.97 4.53
C ALA A 97 2.14 -7.50 4.50
N PHE A 98 3.21 -7.99 5.11
CA PHE A 98 3.45 -9.42 5.26
C PHE A 98 2.32 -10.11 6.03
N LEU A 99 1.95 -9.61 7.22
CA LEU A 99 0.87 -10.15 8.03
C LEU A 99 -0.46 -10.16 7.30
N SER A 100 -0.81 -9.07 6.62
CA SER A 100 -2.09 -8.97 5.90
C SER A 100 -2.17 -9.91 4.71
N ASN A 101 -1.04 -10.12 4.01
CA ASN A 101 -0.99 -11.13 2.93
C ASN A 101 -1.07 -12.56 3.47
N LEU A 102 -0.51 -12.84 4.64
CA LEU A 102 -0.66 -14.15 5.28
C LEU A 102 -2.09 -14.36 5.80
N ALA A 103 -2.70 -13.33 6.39
CA ALA A 103 -4.05 -13.39 6.90
C ALA A 103 -5.09 -13.71 5.81
N ILE A 104 -4.92 -13.18 4.58
CA ILE A 104 -5.87 -13.42 3.49
C ILE A 104 -5.91 -14.89 3.06
N VAL A 105 -4.86 -15.66 3.28
CA VAL A 105 -4.85 -17.12 3.00
C VAL A 105 -5.92 -17.84 3.82
N VAL A 106 -6.20 -17.36 5.03
CA VAL A 106 -7.23 -17.90 5.92
C VAL A 106 -8.55 -17.17 5.71
N LEU A 107 -8.51 -15.85 5.59
CA LEU A 107 -9.72 -15.02 5.51
C LEU A 107 -10.48 -15.20 4.19
N ALA A 108 -9.79 -15.35 3.06
CA ALA A 108 -10.47 -15.52 1.77
C ALA A 108 -11.32 -16.81 1.72
N PRO A 109 -10.81 -17.99 2.11
CA PRO A 109 -11.62 -19.22 2.17
C PRO A 109 -12.81 -19.13 3.13
N LEU A 110 -12.71 -18.34 4.20
CA LEU A 110 -13.79 -18.17 5.18
C LEU A 110 -14.83 -17.17 4.69
N VAL A 111 -14.41 -16.06 4.10
CA VAL A 111 -15.28 -14.94 3.75
C VAL A 111 -15.96 -15.15 2.39
N LEU A 112 -15.23 -15.65 1.37
CA LEU A 112 -15.79 -15.79 0.03
C LEU A 112 -17.05 -16.66 -0.02
N PRO A 113 -17.13 -17.84 0.63
CA PRO A 113 -18.36 -18.62 0.63
C PRO A 113 -19.54 -17.90 1.29
N LEU A 114 -19.27 -17.04 2.29
CA LEU A 114 -20.33 -16.27 2.98
C LEU A 114 -20.90 -15.16 2.11
N ILE A 115 -20.07 -14.56 1.23
CA ILE A 115 -20.49 -13.42 0.42
C ILE A 115 -20.87 -13.80 -1.02
N ALA A 116 -20.56 -15.01 -1.46
CA ALA A 116 -20.86 -15.52 -2.80
C ALA A 116 -22.31 -16.02 -2.96
N THR A 117 -23.23 -15.45 -2.22
CA THR A 117 -24.65 -15.86 -2.20
C THR A 117 -25.26 -15.84 -3.60
N GLY A 118 -25.85 -16.98 -4.00
CA GLY A 118 -26.52 -17.16 -5.30
C GLY A 118 -25.59 -17.36 -6.50
N GLN A 119 -24.27 -17.41 -6.28
CA GLN A 119 -23.27 -17.60 -7.36
C GLN A 119 -22.59 -18.97 -7.29
N ILE A 120 -22.69 -19.64 -6.16
CA ILE A 120 -22.06 -20.94 -5.89
C ILE A 120 -23.09 -21.89 -5.32
N ASP A 121 -23.37 -22.97 -6.04
CA ASP A 121 -24.35 -24.01 -5.64
C ASP A 121 -23.72 -25.09 -4.73
N THR A 122 -22.43 -24.97 -4.40
CA THR A 122 -21.72 -25.94 -3.56
C THR A 122 -21.81 -25.61 -2.08
N PRO A 123 -21.81 -26.66 -1.20
CA PRO A 123 -21.83 -26.46 0.25
C PRO A 123 -20.67 -25.56 0.74
N PHE A 124 -20.90 -24.85 1.85
CA PHE A 124 -19.93 -23.92 2.43
C PHE A 124 -18.52 -24.52 2.60
N LEU A 125 -18.43 -25.71 3.19
CA LEU A 125 -17.14 -26.38 3.44
C LEU A 125 -16.42 -26.77 2.14
N GLU A 126 -17.16 -27.17 1.13
CA GLU A 126 -16.59 -27.49 -0.17
C GLU A 126 -16.06 -26.24 -0.88
N THR A 127 -16.83 -25.17 -0.89
CA THR A 127 -16.41 -23.87 -1.42
C THR A 127 -15.17 -23.36 -0.67
N MET A 128 -15.19 -23.41 0.66
CA MET A 128 -14.06 -23.03 1.51
C MET A 128 -12.79 -23.81 1.13
N SER A 129 -12.92 -25.13 0.98
CA SER A 129 -11.81 -26.00 0.57
C SER A 129 -11.30 -25.63 -0.83
N ASN A 130 -12.19 -25.44 -1.79
CA ASN A 130 -11.85 -25.08 -3.16
C ASN A 130 -11.13 -23.71 -3.23
N VAL A 131 -11.60 -22.72 -2.47
CA VAL A 131 -10.93 -21.42 -2.36
C VAL A 131 -9.55 -21.58 -1.71
N PHE A 132 -9.45 -22.33 -0.63
CA PHE A 132 -8.17 -22.57 0.05
C PHE A 132 -7.15 -23.25 -0.88
N MET A 133 -7.58 -24.28 -1.63
CA MET A 133 -6.72 -24.99 -2.57
C MET A 133 -6.24 -24.12 -3.73
N ARG A 134 -6.92 -23.04 -4.05
CA ARG A 134 -6.50 -22.09 -5.09
C ARG A 134 -5.67 -20.93 -4.52
N VAL A 135 -6.14 -20.31 -3.44
CA VAL A 135 -5.49 -19.12 -2.84
C VAL A 135 -4.25 -19.52 -2.04
N GLY A 136 -4.34 -20.59 -1.26
CA GLY A 136 -3.27 -21.08 -0.40
C GLY A 136 -1.96 -21.29 -1.16
N PRO A 137 -1.91 -22.18 -2.15
CA PRO A 137 -0.70 -22.40 -2.94
C PRO A 137 -0.20 -21.14 -3.64
N THR A 138 -1.09 -20.31 -4.20
CA THR A 138 -0.73 -19.08 -4.90
C THR A 138 -0.01 -18.08 -3.98
N MET A 139 -0.32 -18.09 -2.68
CA MET A 139 0.27 -17.19 -1.69
C MET A 139 1.41 -17.83 -0.89
N LEU A 140 1.20 -19.06 -0.42
CA LEU A 140 2.17 -19.75 0.45
C LEU A 140 3.37 -20.28 -0.31
N PHE A 141 3.19 -20.80 -1.52
CA PHE A 141 4.30 -21.35 -2.30
C PHE A 141 5.37 -20.27 -2.60
N PRO A 142 5.03 -19.07 -3.10
CA PRO A 142 6.04 -18.01 -3.30
C PRO A 142 6.73 -17.59 -2.01
N LEU A 143 6.01 -17.55 -0.89
CA LEU A 143 6.56 -17.21 0.42
C LEU A 143 7.60 -18.24 0.88
N LEU A 144 7.21 -19.52 0.87
CA LEU A 144 8.09 -20.61 1.30
C LEU A 144 9.30 -20.75 0.36
N ALA A 145 9.08 -20.60 -0.95
CA ALA A 145 10.16 -20.62 -1.94
C ALA A 145 11.13 -19.45 -1.73
N ALA A 146 10.63 -18.25 -1.49
CA ALA A 146 11.46 -17.07 -1.21
C ALA A 146 12.34 -17.28 0.04
N TRP A 147 11.78 -17.78 1.12
CA TRP A 147 12.54 -18.05 2.36
C TRP A 147 13.54 -19.19 2.17
N LEU A 148 13.16 -20.25 1.46
CA LEU A 148 14.08 -21.34 1.11
C LEU A 148 15.25 -20.82 0.27
N ILE A 149 15.00 -19.98 -0.73
CA ILE A 149 16.02 -19.36 -1.57
C ILE A 149 16.94 -18.45 -0.74
N GLN A 150 16.38 -17.63 0.17
CA GLN A 150 17.15 -16.77 1.06
C GLN A 150 18.11 -17.59 1.95
N TYR A 151 17.63 -18.71 2.47
CA TYR A 151 18.40 -19.56 3.38
C TYR A 151 19.38 -20.50 2.67
N ALA A 152 18.90 -21.24 1.66
CA ALA A 152 19.67 -22.31 1.02
C ALA A 152 20.52 -21.81 -0.17
N ALA A 153 20.11 -20.72 -0.83
CA ALA A 153 20.75 -20.22 -2.04
C ALA A 153 20.91 -18.67 -2.04
N PRO A 154 21.67 -18.07 -1.10
CA PRO A 154 21.78 -16.60 -0.96
C PRO A 154 22.32 -15.91 -2.21
N LYS A 155 23.12 -16.60 -3.02
CA LYS A 155 23.59 -16.07 -4.32
C LYS A 155 22.44 -15.90 -5.31
N VAL A 156 21.50 -16.86 -5.35
CA VAL A 156 20.30 -16.79 -6.19
C VAL A 156 19.40 -15.65 -5.69
N ASN A 157 19.23 -15.53 -4.38
CA ASN A 157 18.48 -14.43 -3.80
C ASN A 157 19.06 -13.06 -4.22
N ALA A 158 20.37 -12.91 -4.18
CA ALA A 158 21.05 -11.66 -4.60
C ALA A 158 20.79 -11.32 -6.09
N VAL A 159 20.65 -12.32 -6.95
CA VAL A 159 20.25 -12.12 -8.36
C VAL A 159 18.79 -11.70 -8.46
N LEU A 160 17.87 -12.39 -7.75
CA LEU A 160 16.44 -12.06 -7.75
C LEU A 160 16.19 -10.63 -7.22
N LEU A 161 16.95 -10.19 -6.23
CA LEU A 161 16.88 -8.82 -5.70
C LEU A 161 17.23 -7.75 -6.77
N ARG A 162 18.18 -8.05 -7.67
CA ARG A 162 18.48 -7.16 -8.80
C ARG A 162 17.34 -7.05 -9.79
N TRP A 163 16.50 -8.08 -9.87
CA TRP A 163 15.32 -8.13 -10.74
C TRP A 163 14.06 -7.56 -10.06
N GLY A 164 14.21 -6.85 -8.96
CA GLY A 164 13.09 -6.24 -8.23
C GLY A 164 12.19 -5.36 -9.12
N ILE A 165 12.75 -4.70 -10.15
CA ILE A 165 11.98 -3.94 -11.14
C ILE A 165 11.00 -4.82 -11.93
N LEU A 166 11.30 -6.12 -12.10
CA LEU A 166 10.43 -7.06 -12.79
C LEU A 166 9.10 -7.23 -12.04
N ALA A 167 9.12 -7.21 -10.71
CA ALA A 167 7.89 -7.28 -9.91
C ALA A 167 6.93 -6.12 -10.24
N TYR A 168 7.47 -4.93 -10.51
CA TYR A 168 6.68 -3.78 -10.95
C TYR A 168 6.05 -4.00 -12.34
N TYR A 169 6.80 -4.53 -13.30
CA TYR A 169 6.26 -4.82 -14.64
C TYR A 169 5.22 -5.95 -14.61
N LEU A 170 5.44 -6.99 -13.79
CA LEU A 170 4.46 -8.04 -13.56
C LEU A 170 3.17 -7.48 -12.95
N TRP A 171 3.30 -6.61 -11.95
CA TRP A 171 2.17 -5.89 -11.35
C TRP A 171 1.42 -5.04 -12.40
N ALA A 172 2.12 -4.25 -13.20
CA ALA A 172 1.51 -3.40 -14.21
C ALA A 172 0.80 -4.23 -15.29
N GLY A 173 1.43 -5.29 -15.79
CA GLY A 173 0.84 -6.20 -16.76
C GLY A 173 -0.43 -6.86 -16.22
N MET A 174 -0.39 -7.32 -14.98
CA MET A 174 -1.53 -7.94 -14.33
C MET A 174 -2.68 -6.96 -14.10
N LEU A 175 -2.35 -5.71 -13.71
CA LEU A 175 -3.35 -4.66 -13.56
C LEU A 175 -4.05 -4.36 -14.90
N ILE A 176 -3.31 -4.33 -16.01
CA ILE A 176 -3.88 -4.15 -17.35
C ILE A 176 -4.86 -5.28 -17.69
N ILE A 177 -4.46 -6.54 -17.44
CA ILE A 177 -5.31 -7.71 -17.72
C ILE A 177 -6.63 -7.66 -16.92
N LEU A 178 -6.53 -7.39 -15.61
CA LEU A 178 -7.71 -7.36 -14.73
C LEU A 178 -8.60 -6.14 -14.98
N MET A 179 -8.02 -4.97 -15.25
CA MET A 179 -8.78 -3.78 -15.66
C MET A 179 -9.49 -4.03 -17.00
N ALA A 180 -8.84 -4.68 -17.96
CA ALA A 180 -9.47 -5.05 -19.22
C ALA A 180 -10.69 -5.97 -19.00
N GLY A 181 -10.60 -6.94 -18.06
CA GLY A 181 -11.73 -7.76 -17.63
C GLY A 181 -12.87 -6.94 -17.03
N THR A 182 -12.57 -5.95 -16.19
CA THR A 182 -13.59 -5.03 -15.64
C THR A 182 -14.25 -4.20 -16.75
N PHE A 183 -13.47 -3.65 -17.68
CA PHE A 183 -14.01 -2.92 -18.83
C PHE A 183 -14.87 -3.80 -19.74
N GLU A 184 -14.52 -5.08 -19.89
CA GLU A 184 -15.34 -6.02 -20.62
C GLU A 184 -16.72 -6.22 -19.96
N GLN A 185 -16.78 -6.28 -18.63
CA GLN A 185 -18.06 -6.34 -17.91
C GLN A 185 -18.89 -5.08 -18.14
N LEU A 186 -18.29 -3.89 -18.07
CA LEU A 186 -18.96 -2.61 -18.32
C LEU A 186 -19.45 -2.44 -19.75
N LEU A 187 -18.80 -3.10 -20.72
CA LEU A 187 -19.12 -2.96 -22.15
C LEU A 187 -19.98 -4.09 -22.70
N LYS A 188 -20.33 -5.09 -21.88
CA LYS A 188 -21.22 -6.19 -22.32
C LYS A 188 -22.52 -5.63 -22.89
N PRO A 189 -22.97 -6.15 -24.07
CA PRO A 189 -24.28 -5.81 -24.59
C PRO A 189 -25.37 -6.42 -23.71
N GLY A 190 -26.36 -5.62 -23.32
CA GLY A 190 -27.48 -6.00 -22.46
C GLY A 190 -28.12 -4.78 -21.80
N GLU A 191 -29.04 -4.99 -20.89
CA GLU A 191 -29.57 -3.91 -20.08
C GLU A 191 -28.47 -3.36 -19.17
N LYS A 192 -27.98 -2.16 -19.51
CA LYS A 192 -26.95 -1.45 -18.74
C LYS A 192 -27.58 -0.75 -17.57
N ASP A 193 -27.22 -1.14 -16.37
CA ASP A 193 -27.54 -0.39 -15.16
C ASP A 193 -26.42 0.58 -14.80
N TYR A 194 -26.37 1.71 -15.51
CA TYR A 194 -25.42 2.78 -15.23
C TYR A 194 -25.49 3.29 -13.78
N ARG A 195 -26.64 3.15 -13.10
CA ARG A 195 -26.78 3.56 -11.71
C ARG A 195 -25.99 2.63 -10.82
N LEU A 196 -26.09 1.31 -11.03
CA LEU A 196 -25.32 0.31 -10.31
C LEU A 196 -23.81 0.51 -10.52
N GLU A 197 -23.38 0.71 -11.77
CA GLU A 197 -21.96 0.91 -12.11
C GLU A 197 -21.37 2.14 -11.42
N ILE A 198 -22.07 3.28 -11.47
CA ILE A 198 -21.67 4.51 -10.78
C ILE A 198 -21.65 4.30 -9.27
N PHE A 199 -22.65 3.62 -8.72
CA PHE A 199 -22.72 3.35 -7.28
C PHE A 199 -21.54 2.46 -6.83
N LEU A 200 -21.19 1.42 -7.60
CA LEU A 200 -20.03 0.58 -7.36
C LEU A 200 -18.74 1.40 -7.35
N ALA A 201 -18.54 2.28 -8.32
CA ALA A 201 -17.37 3.15 -8.37
C ALA A 201 -17.30 4.08 -7.16
N LEU A 202 -18.40 4.74 -6.81
CA LEU A 202 -18.49 5.64 -5.65
C LEU A 202 -18.22 4.91 -4.32
N THR A 203 -18.73 3.69 -4.17
CA THR A 203 -18.47 2.88 -2.96
C THR A 203 -17.01 2.49 -2.85
N GLY A 204 -16.33 2.16 -3.95
CA GLY A 204 -14.88 1.90 -3.96
C GLY A 204 -14.08 3.12 -3.49
N ILE A 205 -14.41 4.32 -3.98
CA ILE A 205 -13.80 5.59 -3.56
C ILE A 205 -14.07 5.86 -2.07
N ALA A 206 -15.31 5.65 -1.62
CA ALA A 206 -15.71 5.86 -0.23
C ALA A 206 -14.95 4.94 0.73
N VAL A 207 -14.83 3.65 0.41
CA VAL A 207 -14.06 2.68 1.21
C VAL A 207 -12.58 3.07 1.25
N CYS A 208 -11.99 3.48 0.13
CA CYS A 208 -10.61 3.96 0.09
C CYS A 208 -10.40 5.17 1.01
N THR A 209 -11.29 6.15 0.93
CA THR A 209 -11.25 7.35 1.76
C THR A 209 -11.38 7.01 3.24
N ALA A 210 -12.34 6.15 3.59
CA ALA A 210 -12.54 5.68 4.96
C ALA A 210 -11.29 4.97 5.50
N ASN A 211 -10.67 4.09 4.72
CA ASN A 211 -9.44 3.41 5.07
C ASN A 211 -8.28 4.39 5.34
N PHE A 212 -8.09 5.44 4.52
CA PHE A 212 -7.07 6.46 4.77
C PHE A 212 -7.38 7.25 6.06
N ILE A 213 -8.63 7.65 6.27
CA ILE A 213 -9.02 8.43 7.46
C ILE A 213 -8.84 7.61 8.72
N LEU A 214 -9.40 6.41 8.77
CA LEU A 214 -9.35 5.52 9.94
C LEU A 214 -7.92 5.08 10.23
N GLY A 215 -7.17 4.68 9.22
CA GLY A 215 -5.78 4.27 9.38
C GLY A 215 -4.90 5.40 9.91
N LYS A 216 -5.07 6.64 9.39
CA LYS A 216 -4.36 7.81 9.91
C LYS A 216 -4.79 8.18 11.33
N SER A 217 -6.08 8.13 11.63
CA SER A 217 -6.63 8.47 12.95
C SER A 217 -6.12 7.52 14.03
N ILE A 218 -6.21 6.21 13.79
CA ILE A 218 -5.72 5.20 14.72
C ILE A 218 -4.19 5.24 14.79
N GLY A 219 -3.50 5.32 13.65
CA GLY A 219 -2.05 5.42 13.61
C GLY A 219 -1.51 6.64 14.36
N SER A 220 -2.26 7.76 14.39
CA SER A 220 -1.88 8.96 15.16
C SER A 220 -1.77 8.68 16.65
N ARG A 221 -2.64 7.83 17.21
CA ARG A 221 -2.61 7.46 18.64
C ARG A 221 -1.35 6.66 19.03
N PHE A 222 -0.67 6.09 18.03
CA PHE A 222 0.56 5.33 18.18
C PHE A 222 1.78 6.05 17.61
N HIS A 223 1.70 7.35 17.33
CA HIS A 223 2.74 8.13 16.66
C HIS A 223 3.17 7.58 15.28
N ARG A 224 2.27 6.87 14.61
CA ARG A 224 2.48 6.22 13.30
C ARG A 224 1.41 6.58 12.27
N ARG A 225 1.02 7.87 12.24
CA ARG A 225 -0.07 8.36 11.39
C ARG A 225 0.08 7.98 9.92
N ILE A 226 1.27 8.19 9.34
CA ILE A 226 1.53 7.88 7.92
C ILE A 226 1.45 6.37 7.70
N ALA A 227 2.17 5.60 8.51
CA ALA A 227 2.21 4.15 8.38
C ALA A 227 0.83 3.50 8.62
N GLY A 228 0.05 3.98 9.60
CA GLY A 228 -1.31 3.51 9.83
C GLY A 228 -2.25 3.77 8.64
N GLY A 229 -2.16 4.97 8.05
CA GLY A 229 -2.93 5.32 6.86
C GLY A 229 -2.59 4.45 5.66
N GLN A 230 -1.31 4.27 5.39
CA GLN A 230 -0.84 3.44 4.28
C GLN A 230 -1.13 1.94 4.52
N ALA A 231 -1.01 1.46 5.76
CA ALA A 231 -1.30 0.08 6.12
C ALA A 231 -2.75 -0.31 5.78
N LEU A 232 -3.70 0.55 6.14
CA LEU A 232 -5.11 0.24 5.94
C LEU A 232 -5.61 0.55 4.53
N ALA A 233 -5.08 1.59 3.88
CA ALA A 233 -5.63 2.11 2.63
C ALA A 233 -4.86 1.69 1.36
N GLN A 234 -3.56 1.41 1.43
CA GLN A 234 -2.81 1.00 0.26
C GLN A 234 -2.97 -0.51 0.01
N LYS A 235 -3.96 -0.86 -0.77
CA LYS A 235 -4.39 -2.24 -1.00
C LYS A 235 -3.76 -2.89 -2.23
N ASN A 236 -3.50 -4.19 -2.15
CA ASN A 236 -3.15 -5.02 -3.29
C ASN A 236 -4.42 -5.48 -4.01
N ILE A 237 -4.94 -4.65 -4.88
CA ILE A 237 -6.23 -4.86 -5.58
C ILE A 237 -6.20 -6.04 -6.56
N ILE A 238 -5.05 -6.51 -6.97
CA ILE A 238 -4.91 -7.59 -7.95
C ILE A 238 -5.57 -8.89 -7.44
N LEU A 239 -5.22 -9.30 -6.23
CA LEU A 239 -5.77 -10.53 -5.65
C LEU A 239 -7.30 -10.51 -5.52
N PRO A 240 -7.93 -9.46 -4.93
CA PRO A 240 -9.37 -9.45 -4.81
C PRO A 240 -10.08 -9.30 -6.16
N MET A 241 -9.53 -8.61 -7.14
CA MET A 241 -10.11 -8.58 -8.50
C MET A 241 -10.13 -9.98 -9.10
N TRP A 242 -9.02 -10.71 -9.03
CA TRP A 242 -8.96 -12.10 -9.51
C TRP A 242 -9.98 -12.98 -8.79
N LEU A 243 -10.08 -12.89 -7.45
CA LEU A 243 -11.06 -13.64 -6.65
C LEU A 243 -12.51 -13.26 -7.01
N THR A 244 -12.77 -11.98 -7.25
CA THR A 244 -14.08 -11.49 -7.68
C THR A 244 -14.50 -12.13 -9.01
N PHE A 245 -13.61 -12.17 -10.00
CA PHE A 245 -13.90 -12.84 -11.27
C PHE A 245 -14.12 -14.35 -11.16
N GLN A 246 -13.57 -15.00 -10.13
CA GLN A 246 -13.68 -16.44 -9.96
C GLN A 246 -14.88 -16.90 -9.12
N TYR A 247 -15.29 -16.10 -8.13
CA TYR A 247 -16.20 -16.53 -7.07
C TYR A 247 -17.37 -15.59 -6.80
N LEU A 248 -17.33 -14.36 -7.31
CA LEU A 248 -18.31 -13.34 -7.03
C LEU A 248 -18.91 -12.78 -8.33
N ASP A 249 -19.82 -11.82 -8.20
CA ASP A 249 -20.32 -11.11 -9.36
C ASP A 249 -19.19 -10.30 -10.02
N PRO A 250 -18.84 -10.56 -11.29
CA PRO A 250 -17.77 -9.85 -11.98
C PRO A 250 -17.94 -8.33 -11.99
N ILE A 251 -19.20 -7.81 -11.97
CA ILE A 251 -19.47 -6.36 -11.94
C ILE A 251 -18.98 -5.71 -10.65
N ALA A 252 -18.87 -6.46 -9.53
CA ALA A 252 -18.31 -5.96 -8.28
C ALA A 252 -16.84 -5.52 -8.41
N SER A 253 -16.12 -5.99 -9.46
CA SER A 253 -14.76 -5.54 -9.77
C SER A 253 -14.66 -4.04 -10.09
N VAL A 254 -15.76 -3.39 -10.47
CA VAL A 254 -15.83 -1.93 -10.70
C VAL A 254 -15.48 -1.16 -9.42
N SER A 255 -15.97 -1.62 -8.27
CA SER A 255 -15.64 -1.02 -6.96
C SER A 255 -14.14 -1.12 -6.67
N LEU A 256 -13.53 -2.26 -6.98
CA LEU A 256 -12.09 -2.51 -6.79
C LEU A 256 -11.25 -1.68 -7.76
N ALA A 257 -11.68 -1.55 -9.01
CA ALA A 257 -11.02 -0.72 -10.02
C ALA A 257 -11.01 0.75 -9.61
N ALA A 258 -12.16 1.29 -9.20
CA ALA A 258 -12.29 2.66 -8.72
C ALA A 258 -11.44 2.91 -7.46
N TYR A 259 -11.43 1.96 -6.53
CA TYR A 259 -10.55 1.98 -5.34
C TYR A 259 -9.08 2.10 -5.77
N SER A 260 -8.63 1.25 -6.71
CA SER A 260 -7.25 1.22 -7.20
C SER A 260 -6.81 2.55 -7.82
N ILE A 261 -7.65 3.12 -8.67
CA ILE A 261 -7.37 4.42 -9.29
C ILE A 261 -7.27 5.50 -8.22
N PHE A 262 -8.25 5.55 -7.32
CA PHE A 262 -8.33 6.60 -6.31
C PHE A 262 -7.20 6.53 -5.27
N GLN A 263 -6.81 5.33 -4.81
CA GLN A 263 -5.67 5.19 -3.89
C GLN A 263 -4.37 5.73 -4.50
N ASN A 264 -4.15 5.52 -5.81
CA ASN A 264 -2.96 6.01 -6.50
C ASN A 264 -2.97 7.54 -6.65
N ILE A 265 -4.14 8.12 -6.94
CA ILE A 265 -4.33 9.58 -6.97
C ILE A 265 -4.02 10.18 -5.59
N VAL A 266 -4.58 9.60 -4.52
CA VAL A 266 -4.34 10.06 -3.14
C VAL A 266 -2.86 9.97 -2.78
N ASN A 267 -2.17 8.88 -3.16
CA ASN A 267 -0.74 8.73 -2.90
C ASN A 267 0.09 9.76 -3.65
N ALA A 268 -0.17 9.95 -4.94
CA ALA A 268 0.50 10.97 -5.75
C ALA A 268 0.32 12.37 -5.14
N ALA A 269 -0.91 12.71 -4.74
CA ALA A 269 -1.21 13.98 -4.07
C ALA A 269 -0.45 14.12 -2.73
N GLN A 270 -0.39 13.06 -1.90
CA GLN A 270 0.33 13.09 -0.64
C GLN A 270 1.84 13.30 -0.83
N ILE A 271 2.46 12.61 -1.80
CA ILE A 271 3.88 12.75 -2.12
C ILE A 271 4.17 14.15 -2.63
N TRP A 272 3.36 14.67 -3.53
CA TRP A 272 3.50 16.03 -4.06
C TRP A 272 3.37 17.12 -2.97
N LEU A 273 2.37 16.98 -2.10
CA LEU A 273 2.17 17.92 -0.97
C LEU A 273 3.34 17.87 0.01
N LYS A 274 3.93 16.68 0.23
CA LYS A 274 5.12 16.54 1.06
C LYS A 274 6.31 17.23 0.42
N GLY A 275 6.59 16.99 -0.86
CA GLY A 275 7.66 17.66 -1.60
C GLY A 275 7.59 19.16 -1.47
N ARG A 276 6.42 19.76 -1.76
CA ARG A 276 6.21 21.21 -1.59
C ARG A 276 6.40 21.72 -0.16
N ARG A 277 6.15 20.91 0.84
CA ARG A 277 6.41 21.27 2.25
C ARG A 277 7.89 21.24 2.55
N ASP A 278 8.58 20.20 2.09
CA ASP A 278 10.02 20.03 2.30
C ASP A 278 10.79 21.16 1.62
N ASP A 279 10.44 21.52 0.37
CA ASP A 279 11.02 22.66 -0.36
C ASP A 279 10.86 23.98 0.41
N ARG A 280 9.66 24.25 0.95
CA ARG A 280 9.41 25.45 1.75
C ARG A 280 10.22 25.48 3.05
N ILE A 281 10.46 24.35 3.67
CA ILE A 281 11.31 24.25 4.87
C ILE A 281 12.75 24.55 4.52
N ILE A 282 13.26 23.95 3.45
CA ILE A 282 14.63 24.15 2.95
C ILE A 282 14.85 25.64 2.63
N GLN A 283 13.91 26.25 1.92
CA GLN A 283 13.99 27.69 1.57
C GLN A 283 14.01 28.58 2.82
N ARG A 284 13.16 28.31 3.82
CA ARG A 284 13.17 29.05 5.09
C ARG A 284 14.48 28.89 5.86
N LEU A 285 15.08 27.71 5.84
CA LEU A 285 16.37 27.47 6.48
C LEU A 285 17.48 28.23 5.76
N HIS A 286 17.46 28.25 4.42
CA HIS A 286 18.41 29.03 3.60
C HIS A 286 18.30 30.53 3.93
N ASP A 287 17.10 31.09 3.88
CA ASP A 287 16.84 32.50 4.23
C ASP A 287 17.28 32.87 5.66
N PHE A 288 17.10 31.91 6.60
CA PHE A 288 17.55 32.09 7.99
C PHE A 288 19.08 32.15 8.08
N HIS A 289 19.76 31.24 7.37
CA HIS A 289 21.24 31.23 7.32
C HIS A 289 21.80 32.48 6.69
N GLU A 290 21.24 32.93 5.56
CA GLU A 290 21.65 34.19 4.92
C GLU A 290 21.49 35.41 5.84
N LYS A 291 20.32 35.51 6.48
CA LYS A 291 20.07 36.62 7.45
C LYS A 291 21.03 36.56 8.63
N LYS A 292 21.37 35.36 9.12
CA LYS A 292 22.34 35.19 10.20
C LYS A 292 23.75 35.60 9.75
N HIS A 293 24.19 35.20 8.56
CA HIS A 293 25.47 35.59 8.01
C HIS A 293 25.56 37.11 7.80
N ALA A 294 24.52 37.72 7.23
CA ALA A 294 24.47 39.16 7.05
C ALA A 294 24.56 39.95 8.39
N ARG A 295 23.86 39.45 9.44
CA ARG A 295 23.95 40.04 10.78
C ARG A 295 25.33 39.96 11.41
N VAL A 296 26.01 38.78 11.23
CA VAL A 296 27.38 38.58 11.73
C VAL A 296 28.37 39.49 11.01
N GLN A 297 28.24 39.59 9.68
CA GLN A 297 29.06 40.53 8.89
C GLN A 297 28.84 41.98 9.28
N ALA A 298 27.59 42.40 9.46
CA ALA A 298 27.27 43.75 9.91
C ALA A 298 27.82 44.03 11.32
N ALA A 299 27.75 43.05 12.23
CA ALA A 299 28.34 43.19 13.57
C ALA A 299 29.87 43.27 13.53
N GLN A 300 30.53 42.52 12.66
CA GLN A 300 31.98 42.58 12.46
C GLN A 300 32.45 43.92 11.86
N GLN A 301 31.62 44.61 11.05
CA GLN A 301 31.92 45.91 10.50
C GLN A 301 31.72 47.04 11.52
N LEU A 302 30.94 46.81 12.56
CA LEU A 302 30.69 47.81 13.63
C LEU A 302 31.80 47.84 14.70
N VAL A 303 32.64 46.79 14.77
CA VAL A 303 33.78 46.74 15.71
C VAL A 303 35.00 47.31 15.00
N PRO A 304 35.61 48.41 15.50
CA PRO A 304 36.84 48.95 14.94
C PRO A 304 37.94 47.85 14.90
N GLN A 305 38.74 47.82 13.81
CA GLN A 305 39.77 46.75 13.64
C GLN A 305 40.77 46.70 14.80
N GLU A 306 41.02 47.81 15.45
CA GLU A 306 41.93 47.94 16.59
C GLU A 306 41.31 47.25 17.85
N GLU A 307 40.04 47.47 18.12
CA GLU A 307 39.33 46.86 19.25
C GLU A 307 39.14 45.33 19.04
N HIS A 308 39.01 44.87 17.78
CA HIS A 308 38.94 43.48 17.41
C HIS A 308 40.26 42.74 17.66
N ALA A 309 41.39 43.41 17.35
CA ALA A 309 42.72 42.84 17.59
C ALA A 309 43.02 42.75 19.10
N GLU A 310 42.57 43.72 19.90
CA GLU A 310 42.74 43.77 21.32
C GLU A 310 41.91 42.65 22.04
N LEU A 311 40.63 42.54 21.67
CA LEU A 311 39.77 41.42 22.13
C LEU A 311 40.28 40.05 21.76
N LEU A 312 40.81 39.87 20.56
CA LEU A 312 41.44 38.60 20.15
C LEU A 312 42.72 38.33 20.93
N SER A 313 43.45 39.37 21.38
CA SER A 313 44.68 39.18 22.15
C SER A 313 44.37 38.70 23.61
N GLU A 314 43.23 39.07 24.17
CA GLU A 314 42.79 38.70 25.49
C GLU A 314 42.17 37.29 25.59
N LEU A 315 41.79 36.68 24.45
CA LEU A 315 41.20 35.36 24.44
C LEU A 315 42.19 34.28 24.83
N PRO A 316 41.79 33.32 25.68
CA PRO A 316 42.60 32.14 25.98
C PRO A 316 42.99 31.36 24.72
N THR A 317 44.20 30.82 24.69
CA THR A 317 44.78 30.10 23.54
C THR A 317 43.86 29.02 22.96
N ARG A 318 43.13 28.31 23.85
CA ARG A 318 42.14 27.28 23.48
C ARG A 318 40.94 27.80 22.64
N VAL A 319 40.57 29.08 22.82
CA VAL A 319 39.48 29.70 22.08
C VAL A 319 39.99 30.22 20.75
N LYS A 320 41.20 30.77 20.69
CA LYS A 320 41.87 31.18 19.44
C LYS A 320 42.01 30.04 18.43
N ASP A 321 42.32 28.85 18.92
CA ASP A 321 42.49 27.65 18.06
C ASP A 321 41.17 27.14 17.50
N ARG A 322 40.03 27.41 18.17
CA ARG A 322 38.69 27.07 17.68
C ARG A 322 38.12 28.07 16.66
N LEU A 323 38.57 29.30 16.69
CA LEU A 323 38.15 30.34 15.73
C LEU A 323 38.89 30.27 14.40
N LYS A 324 40.02 29.53 14.35
CA LYS A 324 40.82 29.27 13.13
C LYS A 324 40.38 28.02 12.35
N LYS A 325 39.47 27.22 12.90
CA LYS A 325 38.84 26.05 12.25
C LYS A 325 37.41 26.34 11.81
#